data_340fdfb3e5f2547d77cceac40bee361a
#
_entry.id   340fdfb3e5f2547d77cceac40bee361a
#
_cell.length_a   1.000
_cell.length_b   1.000
_cell.length_c   1.000
_cell.angle_alpha   90.00
_cell.angle_beta   90.00
_cell.angle_gamma   90.00
#
_symmetry.space_group_name_H-M   'P 1'
#
loop_
_entity.id
_entity.type
_entity.pdbx_description
1 polymer ?
#
loop_
_entity_poly.entity_id
_entity_poly.type
_entity_poly.pdbx_seq_one_letter_code
_entity_poly.pdbx_strand_id
1 'polypeptide(L)'
;EINFSYQFNMATPQRLPEFVDGYTYAKALNEGLTNDGLSARYSAKELEAFRTQSNPDVYPSVDWWDEALRDHSYGNNVTFSARGGGEFVRYFTQLNYLNDNGILEPTSDNDGYSTQFKYSKLNIRTNLDITVSPTTTVQLNLFGNFSEHNRPGETTSNIFSALYQVPSGAFPVKTSRNVWGGTTVYSNNPIASISGRGYARSQTRNMYADMKLNQDLSALVKGLSVGFQVGLDNSASYWDNNTMNFGYEQATMNWETGETTYNTLRNEGTLSFSKSVGSSVNHFNFGAYANYAKDWNKHSLVATLQYNMDKTNAKGQNNSKAFMDVVAQAHYVYDHRYVLDASLSGSAASILEPGHRWGIFPSVGAAWIMSEEAALKSDWLNLLKLRASYGISGRADYGTDLYLDVYGTGGSYYFGKNPASISGMKITQLGITDMT
;
A
#
# COMPACT_ATOMS: atom_id res chain seq x y z
N GLU A 1 24.70 -23.75 -4.97
CA GLU A 1 23.92 -23.90 -3.73
C GLU A 1 22.45 -23.79 -4.05
N ILE A 2 21.64 -24.72 -3.52
CA ILE A 2 20.20 -24.73 -3.67
C ILE A 2 19.61 -24.77 -2.26
N ASN A 3 18.65 -23.90 -2.00
CA ASN A 3 17.89 -23.86 -0.74
C ASN A 3 16.42 -24.04 -1.01
N PHE A 4 15.77 -24.84 -0.17
CA PHE A 4 14.33 -24.97 -0.10
C PHE A 4 13.87 -24.73 1.33
N SER A 5 12.83 -23.94 1.50
CA SER A 5 12.22 -23.65 2.78
C SER A 5 10.71 -23.72 2.65
N TYR A 6 10.08 -24.39 3.59
CA TYR A 6 8.63 -24.44 3.78
C TYR A 6 8.29 -24.00 5.19
N GLN A 7 7.35 -23.09 5.31
CA GLN A 7 6.84 -22.60 6.58
C GLN A 7 5.31 -22.67 6.56
N PHE A 8 4.77 -23.36 7.52
CA PHE A 8 3.34 -23.37 7.83
C PHE A 8 3.07 -22.37 8.95
N ASN A 9 2.05 -21.53 8.78
CA ASN A 9 1.63 -20.54 9.74
C ASN A 9 0.19 -20.83 10.17
N MET A 10 -0.06 -20.75 11.47
CA MET A 10 -1.39 -20.75 12.06
C MET A 10 -1.53 -19.47 12.89
N ALA A 11 -2.59 -18.73 12.68
CA ALA A 11 -2.90 -17.52 13.43
C ALA A 11 -4.25 -17.64 14.13
N THR A 12 -4.30 -17.17 15.38
CA THR A 12 -5.49 -17.17 16.23
C THR A 12 -5.78 -15.74 16.69
N PRO A 13 -7.03 -15.27 16.69
CA PRO A 13 -7.38 -13.98 17.26
C PRO A 13 -6.96 -13.91 18.73
N GLN A 14 -6.19 -12.90 19.09
CA GLN A 14 -5.65 -12.73 20.45
C GLN A 14 -6.68 -12.12 21.42
N ARG A 15 -7.52 -11.23 20.91
CA ARG A 15 -8.55 -10.53 21.68
C ARG A 15 -9.75 -10.29 20.79
N LEU A 16 -10.85 -10.88 21.15
CA LEU A 16 -12.17 -10.56 20.62
C LEU A 16 -12.96 -9.81 21.70
N PRO A 17 -13.82 -8.86 21.34
CA PRO A 17 -14.71 -8.23 22.30
C PRO A 17 -15.75 -9.25 22.76
N GLU A 18 -16.08 -9.22 24.05
CA GLU A 18 -17.16 -10.01 24.63
C GLU A 18 -18.43 -9.15 24.65
N PHE A 19 -19.51 -9.66 24.08
CA PHE A 19 -20.81 -9.03 24.08
C PHE A 19 -21.78 -9.79 24.95
N VAL A 20 -22.72 -9.07 25.55
CA VAL A 20 -23.79 -9.69 26.33
C VAL A 20 -24.78 -10.41 25.42
N ASP A 21 -25.42 -11.45 25.94
CA ASP A 21 -26.49 -12.18 25.27
C ASP A 21 -27.74 -11.33 25.03
N GLY A 22 -28.68 -11.83 24.22
CA GLY A 22 -29.90 -11.12 23.87
C GLY A 22 -30.78 -10.78 25.07
N TYR A 23 -30.87 -11.65 26.08
CA TYR A 23 -31.62 -11.40 27.31
C TYR A 23 -31.00 -10.29 28.15
N THR A 24 -29.72 -10.38 28.41
CA THR A 24 -28.96 -9.38 29.19
C THR A 24 -29.02 -8.01 28.49
N TYR A 25 -28.89 -7.97 27.16
CA TYR A 25 -29.06 -6.74 26.38
C TYR A 25 -30.43 -6.16 26.53
N ALA A 26 -31.51 -6.97 26.34
CA ALA A 26 -32.91 -6.51 26.41
C ALA A 26 -33.26 -5.98 27.81
N LYS A 27 -32.76 -6.65 28.87
CA LYS A 27 -32.95 -6.23 30.26
C LYS A 27 -32.24 -4.90 30.55
N ALA A 28 -30.95 -4.77 30.13
CA ALA A 28 -30.18 -3.54 30.32
C ALA A 28 -30.78 -2.36 29.56
N LEU A 29 -31.29 -2.59 28.35
CA LEU A 29 -31.97 -1.56 27.56
C LEU A 29 -33.27 -1.06 28.30
N ASN A 30 -34.06 -1.96 28.84
CA ASN A 30 -35.26 -1.60 29.63
C ASN A 30 -34.87 -0.77 30.86
N GLU A 31 -33.82 -1.17 31.57
CA GLU A 31 -33.33 -0.45 32.75
C GLU A 31 -32.85 0.95 32.38
N GLY A 32 -32.06 1.08 31.29
CA GLY A 32 -31.60 2.38 30.79
C GLY A 32 -32.77 3.30 30.42
N LEU A 33 -33.74 2.81 29.65
CA LEU A 33 -34.95 3.58 29.28
C LEU A 33 -35.75 4.03 30.52
N THR A 34 -35.92 3.13 31.51
CA THR A 34 -36.63 3.46 32.72
C THR A 34 -35.92 4.53 33.55
N ASN A 35 -34.57 4.46 33.63
CA ASN A 35 -33.75 5.48 34.29
C ASN A 35 -33.86 6.86 33.62
N ASP A 36 -34.03 6.87 32.29
CA ASP A 36 -34.28 8.09 31.51
C ASP A 36 -35.74 8.58 31.58
N GLY A 37 -36.59 7.94 32.37
CA GLY A 37 -38.02 8.27 32.51
C GLY A 37 -38.90 7.83 31.32
N LEU A 38 -38.38 6.95 30.47
CA LEU A 38 -39.05 6.39 29.31
C LEU A 38 -39.71 5.04 29.66
N SER A 39 -40.67 4.61 28.85
CA SER A 39 -41.30 3.29 29.00
C SER A 39 -40.31 2.19 28.61
N ALA A 40 -40.34 1.07 29.34
CA ALA A 40 -39.60 -0.13 28.98
C ALA A 40 -39.97 -0.58 27.55
N ARG A 41 -38.98 -0.97 26.77
CA ARG A 41 -39.19 -1.44 25.39
C ARG A 41 -39.76 -2.85 25.33
N TYR A 42 -39.30 -3.74 26.21
CA TYR A 42 -39.67 -5.15 26.24
C TYR A 42 -40.52 -5.44 27.46
N SER A 43 -41.66 -6.09 27.26
CA SER A 43 -42.50 -6.61 28.32
C SER A 43 -41.84 -7.78 29.07
N ALA A 44 -42.39 -8.17 30.23
CA ALA A 44 -41.92 -9.33 30.98
C ALA A 44 -41.99 -10.64 30.17
N LYS A 45 -43.03 -10.80 29.32
CA LYS A 45 -43.20 -11.95 28.45
C LYS A 45 -42.09 -12.00 27.37
N GLU A 46 -41.72 -10.86 26.81
CA GLU A 46 -40.67 -10.76 25.81
C GLU A 46 -39.29 -11.01 26.41
N LEU A 47 -39.03 -10.51 27.60
CA LEU A 47 -37.79 -10.83 28.34
C LEU A 47 -37.68 -12.33 28.62
N GLU A 48 -38.79 -12.98 28.99
CA GLU A 48 -38.83 -14.43 29.20
C GLU A 48 -38.61 -15.19 27.88
N ALA A 49 -39.10 -14.71 26.75
CA ALA A 49 -38.87 -15.28 25.44
C ALA A 49 -37.42 -15.17 25.03
N PHE A 50 -36.73 -14.04 25.31
CA PHE A 50 -35.28 -13.93 25.15
C PHE A 50 -34.50 -14.93 26.02
N ARG A 51 -34.92 -15.07 27.30
CA ARG A 51 -34.25 -15.97 28.24
C ARG A 51 -34.40 -17.46 27.87
N THR A 52 -35.55 -17.85 27.39
CA THR A 52 -35.86 -19.23 27.03
C THR A 52 -35.59 -19.57 25.57
N GLN A 53 -35.30 -18.57 24.74
CA GLN A 53 -35.15 -18.71 23.28
C GLN A 53 -36.38 -19.39 22.65
N SER A 54 -37.57 -19.12 23.16
CA SER A 54 -38.80 -19.78 22.71
C SER A 54 -39.21 -19.39 21.28
N ASN A 55 -38.79 -18.24 20.79
CA ASN A 55 -38.95 -17.79 19.41
C ASN A 55 -37.70 -17.04 18.95
N PRO A 56 -36.65 -17.73 18.49
CA PRO A 56 -35.37 -17.13 18.13
C PRO A 56 -35.45 -16.22 16.90
N ASP A 57 -36.48 -16.32 16.07
CA ASP A 57 -36.67 -15.42 14.94
C ASP A 57 -37.02 -13.99 15.40
N VAL A 58 -37.68 -13.85 16.52
CA VAL A 58 -38.14 -12.57 17.07
C VAL A 58 -37.32 -12.15 18.29
N TYR A 59 -36.88 -13.09 19.12
CA TYR A 59 -36.11 -12.88 20.35
C TYR A 59 -34.78 -13.65 20.30
N PRO A 60 -33.88 -13.28 19.38
CA PRO A 60 -32.61 -13.99 19.17
C PRO A 60 -31.58 -13.69 20.27
N SER A 61 -30.55 -14.51 20.29
CA SER A 61 -29.32 -14.24 21.02
C SER A 61 -28.15 -14.68 20.16
N VAL A 62 -27.54 -13.77 19.39
CA VAL A 62 -26.49 -14.05 18.42
C VAL A 62 -25.17 -13.53 18.93
N ASP A 63 -24.15 -14.39 19.00
CA ASP A 63 -22.77 -13.94 19.12
C ASP A 63 -22.21 -13.70 17.71
N TRP A 64 -22.21 -12.44 17.31
CA TRP A 64 -21.79 -12.03 15.97
C TRP A 64 -20.32 -12.33 15.68
N TRP A 65 -19.46 -12.37 16.71
CA TRP A 65 -18.06 -12.63 16.52
C TRP A 65 -17.77 -14.12 16.33
N ASP A 66 -18.46 -14.97 17.07
CA ASP A 66 -18.40 -16.43 16.92
C ASP A 66 -18.94 -16.87 15.55
N GLU A 67 -20.04 -16.26 15.12
CA GLU A 67 -20.64 -16.52 13.80
C GLU A 67 -19.78 -16.01 12.63
N ALA A 68 -18.96 -14.98 12.85
CA ALA A 68 -18.18 -14.32 11.79
C ALA A 68 -16.79 -14.89 11.63
N LEU A 69 -16.15 -15.40 12.70
CA LEU A 69 -14.73 -15.74 12.71
C LEU A 69 -14.49 -17.18 13.08
N ARG A 70 -13.51 -17.77 12.39
CA ARG A 70 -12.92 -19.07 12.76
C ARG A 70 -11.95 -18.92 13.93
N ASP A 71 -11.76 -19.97 14.69
CA ASP A 71 -10.73 -20.03 15.72
C ASP A 71 -9.32 -19.82 15.16
N HIS A 72 -9.08 -20.28 13.94
CA HIS A 72 -7.75 -20.27 13.32
C HIS A 72 -7.80 -19.93 11.84
N SER A 73 -6.81 -19.16 11.38
CA SER A 73 -6.44 -19.07 9.97
C SER A 73 -5.14 -19.81 9.69
N TYR A 74 -4.96 -20.22 8.46
CA TYR A 74 -3.81 -21.02 8.02
C TYR A 74 -3.15 -20.37 6.81
N GLY A 75 -1.83 -20.39 6.81
CA GLY A 75 -1.03 -19.89 5.71
C GLY A 75 0.18 -20.76 5.43
N ASN A 76 0.69 -20.68 4.23
CA ASN A 76 1.89 -21.37 3.79
C ASN A 76 2.86 -20.38 3.15
N ASN A 77 4.14 -20.58 3.36
CA ASN A 77 5.19 -19.83 2.73
C ASN A 77 6.26 -20.79 2.22
N VAL A 78 6.40 -20.87 0.90
CA VAL A 78 7.34 -21.75 0.22
C VAL A 78 8.40 -20.89 -0.46
N THR A 79 9.67 -21.16 -0.19
CA THR A 79 10.77 -20.45 -0.82
C THR A 79 11.74 -21.47 -1.43
N PHE A 80 12.04 -21.26 -2.69
CA PHE A 80 13.12 -21.96 -3.40
C PHE A 80 14.14 -20.92 -3.85
N SER A 81 15.43 -21.17 -3.63
CA SER A 81 16.47 -20.33 -4.18
C SER A 81 17.65 -21.14 -4.66
N ALA A 82 18.28 -20.63 -5.69
CA ALA A 82 19.49 -21.19 -6.26
C ALA A 82 20.51 -20.08 -6.49
N ARG A 83 21.75 -20.33 -6.10
CA ARG A 83 22.90 -19.45 -6.40
C ARG A 83 24.08 -20.23 -6.86
N GLY A 84 24.82 -19.68 -7.78
CA GLY A 84 25.99 -20.30 -8.33
C GLY A 84 26.74 -19.37 -9.28
N GLY A 85 27.74 -19.90 -9.91
CA GLY A 85 28.49 -19.17 -10.93
C GLY A 85 29.93 -19.59 -11.05
N GLY A 86 30.60 -18.96 -11.97
CA GLY A 86 32.01 -19.11 -12.27
C GLY A 86 32.62 -17.73 -12.55
N GLU A 87 33.71 -17.73 -13.33
CA GLU A 87 34.46 -16.51 -13.67
C GLU A 87 33.63 -15.56 -14.56
N PHE A 88 32.80 -16.11 -15.45
CA PHE A 88 32.03 -15.32 -16.43
C PHE A 88 30.65 -14.91 -15.97
N VAL A 89 29.96 -15.75 -15.18
CA VAL A 89 28.57 -15.49 -14.73
C VAL A 89 28.41 -15.96 -13.29
N ARG A 90 27.86 -15.08 -12.48
CA ARG A 90 27.33 -15.42 -11.15
C ARG A 90 25.85 -15.11 -11.14
N TYR A 91 25.08 -15.97 -10.52
CA TYR A 91 23.65 -15.81 -10.47
C TYR A 91 23.07 -16.12 -9.09
N PHE A 92 21.97 -15.45 -8.81
CA PHE A 92 21.05 -15.77 -7.73
C PHE A 92 19.63 -15.73 -8.28
N THR A 93 18.86 -16.80 -8.05
CA THR A 93 17.44 -16.86 -8.38
C THR A 93 16.66 -17.30 -7.17
N GLN A 94 15.50 -16.66 -6.94
CA GLN A 94 14.57 -17.00 -5.86
C GLN A 94 13.13 -16.99 -6.37
N LEU A 95 12.39 -18.03 -6.01
CA LEU A 95 10.95 -18.13 -6.14
C LEU A 95 10.37 -18.25 -4.73
N ASN A 96 9.42 -17.38 -4.40
CA ASN A 96 8.73 -17.44 -3.12
C ASN A 96 7.22 -17.32 -3.35
N TYR A 97 6.49 -18.28 -2.82
CA TYR A 97 5.03 -18.27 -2.82
C TYR A 97 4.50 -18.26 -1.40
N LEU A 98 3.63 -17.31 -1.11
CA LEU A 98 2.93 -17.17 0.16
C LEU A 98 1.42 -17.18 -0.09
N ASN A 99 0.68 -17.91 0.75
CA ASN A 99 -0.77 -17.78 0.81
C ASN A 99 -1.26 -17.71 2.25
N ASP A 100 -2.36 -17.00 2.45
CA ASP A 100 -3.15 -16.90 3.66
C ASP A 100 -4.61 -17.20 3.31
N ASN A 101 -5.25 -18.12 4.07
CA ASN A 101 -6.60 -18.58 3.78
C ASN A 101 -7.68 -17.74 4.51
N GLY A 102 -7.27 -16.75 5.29
CA GLY A 102 -8.19 -15.85 6.01
C GLY A 102 -8.89 -16.49 7.20
N ILE A 103 -9.69 -15.68 7.89
CA ILE A 103 -10.27 -16.04 9.19
C ILE A 103 -11.80 -15.97 9.23
N LEU A 104 -12.46 -15.56 8.15
CA LEU A 104 -13.92 -15.45 8.17
C LEU A 104 -14.59 -16.84 8.17
N GLU A 105 -15.71 -16.93 8.89
CA GLU A 105 -16.64 -18.05 8.94
C GLU A 105 -18.01 -17.54 8.51
N PRO A 106 -18.90 -18.29 7.92
CA PRO A 106 -18.81 -19.13 6.76
C PRO A 106 -18.77 -18.30 5.45
N THR A 107 -18.03 -18.73 4.46
CA THR A 107 -17.78 -17.93 3.25
C THR A 107 -18.26 -18.60 1.95
N SER A 108 -18.99 -19.68 2.04
CA SER A 108 -19.15 -20.60 0.92
C SER A 108 -20.49 -20.54 0.18
N ASP A 109 -21.45 -19.71 0.57
CA ASP A 109 -22.83 -19.78 0.04
C ASP A 109 -23.05 -18.97 -1.25
N ASN A 110 -22.03 -18.68 -2.00
CA ASN A 110 -22.16 -17.85 -3.18
C ASN A 110 -21.71 -18.57 -4.44
N ASP A 111 -22.61 -19.19 -5.18
CA ASP A 111 -22.53 -19.63 -6.59
C ASP A 111 -21.11 -19.82 -7.17
N GLY A 112 -20.22 -20.52 -6.46
CA GLY A 112 -18.89 -20.90 -6.94
C GLY A 112 -17.77 -19.90 -6.73
N TYR A 113 -17.99 -18.78 -6.02
CA TYR A 113 -16.92 -17.87 -5.61
C TYR A 113 -16.76 -17.80 -4.08
N SER A 114 -15.59 -17.42 -3.62
CA SER A 114 -15.29 -17.29 -2.20
C SER A 114 -15.38 -15.83 -1.76
N THR A 115 -16.03 -15.59 -0.60
CA THR A 115 -16.03 -14.29 0.06
C THR A 115 -14.95 -14.18 1.15
N GLN A 116 -14.13 -15.22 1.33
CA GLN A 116 -13.06 -15.27 2.33
C GLN A 116 -12.00 -14.19 2.09
N PHE A 117 -11.40 -13.67 3.16
CA PHE A 117 -10.17 -12.91 3.10
C PHE A 117 -9.02 -13.83 2.70
N LYS A 118 -8.78 -13.99 1.40
CA LYS A 118 -7.64 -14.76 0.90
C LYS A 118 -6.57 -13.83 0.37
N TYR A 119 -5.34 -14.13 0.70
CA TYR A 119 -4.19 -13.44 0.15
C TYR A 119 -3.21 -14.45 -0.41
N SER A 120 -2.76 -14.22 -1.63
CA SER A 120 -1.66 -14.97 -2.22
C SER A 120 -0.64 -14.02 -2.85
N LYS A 121 0.63 -14.42 -2.80
CA LYS A 121 1.73 -13.62 -3.34
C LYS A 121 2.81 -14.53 -3.91
N LEU A 122 3.19 -14.24 -5.14
CA LEU A 122 4.33 -14.85 -5.83
C LEU A 122 5.41 -13.80 -6.03
N ASN A 123 6.61 -14.05 -5.52
CA ASN A 123 7.80 -13.26 -5.75
C ASN A 123 8.78 -14.07 -6.61
N ILE A 124 9.30 -13.44 -7.64
CA ILE A 124 10.35 -13.99 -8.50
C ILE A 124 11.49 -12.98 -8.52
N ARG A 125 12.69 -13.40 -8.17
CA ARG A 125 13.90 -12.57 -8.21
C ARG A 125 14.99 -13.29 -8.96
N THR A 126 15.68 -12.58 -9.83
CA THR A 126 16.88 -13.07 -10.50
C THR A 126 17.91 -11.95 -10.57
N ASN A 127 19.11 -12.20 -10.07
CA ASN A 127 20.23 -11.30 -10.14
C ASN A 127 21.35 -12.03 -10.93
N LEU A 128 21.90 -11.35 -11.92
CA LEU A 128 23.00 -11.85 -12.74
C LEU A 128 24.15 -10.85 -12.71
N ASP A 129 25.36 -11.33 -12.38
CA ASP A 129 26.62 -10.61 -12.57
C ASP A 129 27.36 -11.30 -13.70
N ILE A 130 27.58 -10.58 -14.79
CA ILE A 130 28.20 -11.11 -16.02
C ILE A 130 29.49 -10.37 -16.25
N THR A 131 30.60 -11.10 -16.25
CA THR A 131 31.94 -10.62 -16.69
C THR A 131 32.06 -10.89 -18.17
N VAL A 132 31.70 -9.89 -19.01
CA VAL A 132 31.74 -10.01 -20.47
C VAL A 132 33.19 -10.07 -20.96
N SER A 133 34.08 -9.28 -20.33
CA SER A 133 35.51 -9.28 -20.54
C SER A 133 36.22 -8.88 -19.25
N PRO A 134 37.57 -8.97 -19.16
CA PRO A 134 38.31 -8.49 -17.98
C PRO A 134 38.09 -7.01 -17.65
N THR A 135 37.59 -6.24 -18.61
CA THR A 135 37.33 -4.80 -18.45
C THR A 135 35.82 -4.43 -18.47
N THR A 136 34.93 -5.39 -18.77
CA THR A 136 33.49 -5.13 -18.96
C THR A 136 32.65 -6.01 -18.05
N THR A 137 31.83 -5.40 -17.19
CA THR A 137 30.89 -6.11 -16.35
C THR A 137 29.47 -5.62 -16.59
N VAL A 138 28.50 -6.54 -16.57
CA VAL A 138 27.08 -6.25 -16.66
C VAL A 138 26.38 -6.88 -15.45
N GLN A 139 25.57 -6.09 -14.77
CA GLN A 139 24.68 -6.55 -13.72
C GLN A 139 23.24 -6.43 -14.20
N LEU A 140 22.47 -7.48 -14.03
CA LEU A 140 21.05 -7.50 -14.35
C LEU A 140 20.28 -7.97 -13.12
N ASN A 141 19.35 -7.15 -12.66
CA ASN A 141 18.45 -7.46 -11.55
C ASN A 141 17.02 -7.43 -12.04
N LEU A 142 16.33 -8.53 -11.86
CA LEU A 142 14.91 -8.68 -12.21
C LEU A 142 14.13 -9.07 -10.95
N PHE A 143 13.04 -8.38 -10.70
CA PHE A 143 12.14 -8.71 -9.63
C PHE A 143 10.69 -8.58 -10.11
N GLY A 144 9.91 -9.64 -9.92
CA GLY A 144 8.47 -9.69 -10.15
C GLY A 144 7.73 -10.00 -8.86
N ASN A 145 6.67 -9.25 -8.60
CA ASN A 145 5.77 -9.49 -7.49
C ASN A 145 4.34 -9.50 -8.01
N PHE A 146 3.66 -10.62 -7.82
CA PHE A 146 2.25 -10.80 -8.17
C PHE A 146 1.49 -11.13 -6.90
N SER A 147 0.52 -10.33 -6.55
CA SER A 147 -0.34 -10.62 -5.40
C SER A 147 -1.82 -10.54 -5.77
N GLU A 148 -2.58 -11.42 -5.18
CA GLU A 148 -4.04 -11.44 -5.25
C GLU A 148 -4.60 -11.35 -3.84
N HIS A 149 -5.56 -10.47 -3.66
CA HIS A 149 -6.30 -10.32 -2.42
C HIS A 149 -7.79 -10.45 -2.74
N ASN A 150 -8.44 -11.44 -2.14
CA ASN A 150 -9.88 -11.66 -2.21
C ASN A 150 -10.54 -11.25 -0.90
N ARG A 151 -11.74 -10.70 -0.98
CA ARG A 151 -12.53 -10.30 0.19
C ARG A 151 -14.03 -10.35 -0.12
N PRO A 152 -14.91 -10.27 0.90
CA PRO A 152 -16.33 -10.01 0.68
C PRO A 152 -16.58 -8.80 -0.20
N GLY A 153 -17.73 -8.73 -0.85
CA GLY A 153 -18.17 -7.56 -1.62
C GLY A 153 -18.37 -6.31 -0.75
N GLU A 154 -18.57 -6.49 0.56
CA GLU A 154 -18.56 -5.41 1.52
C GLU A 154 -17.15 -5.02 1.96
N THR A 155 -16.94 -3.79 2.39
CA THR A 155 -15.64 -3.35 2.89
C THR A 155 -15.33 -3.96 4.25
N THR A 156 -14.07 -4.24 4.52
CA THR A 156 -13.61 -4.78 5.81
C THR A 156 -14.05 -3.89 6.97
N SER A 157 -13.94 -2.57 6.82
CA SER A 157 -14.36 -1.60 7.84
C SER A 157 -15.85 -1.70 8.17
N ASN A 158 -16.71 -1.84 7.15
CA ASN A 158 -18.16 -1.94 7.35
C ASN A 158 -18.56 -3.26 7.99
N ILE A 159 -17.89 -4.38 7.63
CA ILE A 159 -18.12 -5.68 8.26
C ILE A 159 -17.80 -5.60 9.76
N PHE A 160 -16.61 -5.14 10.12
CA PHE A 160 -16.23 -5.02 11.52
C PHE A 160 -17.06 -3.98 12.28
N SER A 161 -17.45 -2.87 11.65
CA SER A 161 -18.37 -1.92 12.26
C SER A 161 -19.73 -2.56 12.57
N ALA A 162 -20.27 -3.40 11.68
CA ALA A 162 -21.53 -4.11 11.91
C ALA A 162 -21.42 -5.10 13.07
N LEU A 163 -20.29 -5.83 13.19
CA LEU A 163 -20.03 -6.75 14.32
C LEU A 163 -20.02 -6.02 15.68
N TYR A 164 -19.61 -4.75 15.72
CA TYR A 164 -19.64 -3.94 16.94
C TYR A 164 -20.99 -3.26 17.22
N GLN A 165 -21.73 -2.92 16.17
CA GLN A 165 -22.91 -2.06 16.31
C GLN A 165 -24.22 -2.83 16.43
N VAL A 166 -24.30 -4.05 15.90
CA VAL A 166 -25.52 -4.83 15.93
C VAL A 166 -25.63 -5.57 17.26
N PRO A 167 -26.65 -5.27 18.09
CA PRO A 167 -26.84 -5.99 19.35
C PRO A 167 -27.18 -7.47 19.11
N SER A 168 -26.78 -8.33 20.05
CA SER A 168 -27.05 -9.77 20.03
C SER A 168 -28.54 -10.13 19.94
N GLY A 169 -29.42 -9.30 20.51
CA GLY A 169 -30.85 -9.46 20.50
C GLY A 169 -31.58 -8.75 19.36
N ALA A 170 -30.90 -8.20 18.36
CA ALA A 170 -31.58 -7.38 17.34
C ALA A 170 -32.39 -8.21 16.32
N PHE A 171 -31.80 -9.30 15.80
CA PHE A 171 -32.39 -10.21 14.82
C PHE A 171 -31.52 -11.48 14.71
N PRO A 172 -32.06 -12.61 14.20
CA PRO A 172 -31.27 -13.82 13.98
C PRO A 172 -30.32 -13.66 12.78
N VAL A 173 -29.30 -14.50 12.66
CA VAL A 173 -28.48 -14.57 11.44
C VAL A 173 -29.35 -14.78 10.21
N LYS A 174 -30.20 -15.81 10.27
CA LYS A 174 -31.27 -16.09 9.31
C LYS A 174 -32.53 -16.50 10.08
N THR A 175 -33.67 -16.15 9.53
CA THR A 175 -34.97 -16.61 10.04
C THR A 175 -35.15 -18.10 9.76
N SER A 176 -36.17 -18.72 10.39
CA SER A 176 -36.58 -20.09 10.10
C SER A 176 -36.95 -20.32 8.61
N ARG A 177 -37.21 -19.23 7.87
CA ARG A 177 -37.45 -19.24 6.42
C ARG A 177 -36.19 -19.20 5.58
N ASN A 178 -35.01 -19.29 6.21
CA ASN A 178 -33.68 -19.20 5.56
C ASN A 178 -33.41 -17.84 4.85
N VAL A 179 -34.10 -16.78 5.30
CA VAL A 179 -33.88 -15.39 4.85
C VAL A 179 -33.02 -14.65 5.88
N TRP A 180 -32.13 -13.77 5.46
CA TRP A 180 -31.30 -12.98 6.38
C TRP A 180 -32.19 -12.15 7.32
N GLY A 181 -31.85 -12.15 8.61
CA GLY A 181 -32.54 -11.32 9.59
C GLY A 181 -32.09 -9.86 9.49
N GLY A 182 -33.01 -8.95 9.82
CA GLY A 182 -32.74 -7.52 9.91
C GLY A 182 -33.94 -6.77 10.43
N THR A 183 -33.74 -5.50 10.78
CA THR A 183 -34.83 -4.60 11.22
C THR A 183 -34.75 -3.27 10.47
N THR A 184 -35.74 -2.42 10.63
CA THR A 184 -35.73 -1.04 10.07
C THR A 184 -34.60 -0.18 10.67
N VAL A 185 -34.16 -0.50 11.89
CA VAL A 185 -33.05 0.21 12.58
C VAL A 185 -31.68 -0.41 12.23
N TYR A 186 -31.63 -1.73 12.22
CA TYR A 186 -30.41 -2.49 11.94
C TYR A 186 -30.60 -3.26 10.64
N SER A 187 -30.25 -2.63 9.52
CA SER A 187 -30.40 -3.19 8.16
C SER A 187 -29.15 -3.91 7.65
N ASN A 188 -28.05 -3.87 8.39
CA ASN A 188 -26.78 -4.44 8.01
C ASN A 188 -26.46 -5.67 8.86
N ASN A 189 -26.97 -6.82 8.42
CA ASN A 189 -26.66 -8.10 9.04
C ASN A 189 -25.16 -8.42 8.82
N PRO A 190 -24.36 -8.62 9.90
CA PRO A 190 -22.91 -8.82 9.77
C PRO A 190 -22.55 -10.03 8.93
N ILE A 191 -23.24 -11.16 9.13
CA ILE A 191 -22.94 -12.42 8.42
C ILE A 191 -23.39 -12.34 6.94
N ALA A 192 -24.54 -11.70 6.68
CA ALA A 192 -24.97 -11.41 5.33
C ALA A 192 -23.98 -10.47 4.61
N SER A 193 -23.35 -9.56 5.34
CA SER A 193 -22.31 -8.67 4.79
C SER A 193 -21.02 -9.43 4.42
N ILE A 194 -20.74 -10.51 5.11
CA ILE A 194 -19.59 -11.41 4.78
C ILE A 194 -19.94 -12.30 3.58
N SER A 195 -21.09 -12.96 3.60
CA SER A 195 -21.38 -14.05 2.65
C SER A 195 -22.41 -13.67 1.56
N GLY A 196 -23.28 -12.70 1.80
CA GLY A 196 -24.39 -12.36 0.90
C GLY A 196 -24.21 -11.09 0.05
N ARG A 197 -23.00 -10.48 0.05
CA ARG A 197 -22.71 -9.25 -0.72
C ARG A 197 -21.87 -9.47 -1.97
N GLY A 198 -21.65 -10.73 -2.38
CA GLY A 198 -20.72 -11.04 -3.45
C GLY A 198 -19.27 -10.96 -2.98
N TYR A 199 -18.36 -10.64 -3.88
CA TYR A 199 -16.92 -10.63 -3.60
C TYR A 199 -16.19 -9.49 -4.32
N ALA A 200 -15.03 -9.11 -3.82
CA ALA A 200 -14.11 -8.20 -4.48
C ALA A 200 -12.72 -8.84 -4.52
N ARG A 201 -12.10 -8.81 -5.71
CA ARG A 201 -10.76 -9.34 -5.94
C ARG A 201 -9.84 -8.23 -6.43
N SER A 202 -8.70 -8.08 -5.77
CA SER A 202 -7.63 -7.18 -6.20
C SER A 202 -6.45 -7.99 -6.69
N GLN A 203 -5.88 -7.59 -7.83
CA GLN A 203 -4.61 -8.12 -8.33
C GLN A 203 -3.61 -6.97 -8.42
N THR A 204 -2.45 -7.15 -7.80
CA THR A 204 -1.34 -6.21 -7.89
C THR A 204 -0.16 -6.88 -8.58
N ARG A 205 0.42 -6.19 -9.55
CA ARG A 205 1.58 -6.63 -10.32
C ARG A 205 2.65 -5.58 -10.25
N ASN A 206 3.79 -5.94 -9.68
CA ASN A 206 4.97 -5.10 -9.64
C ASN A 206 6.10 -5.80 -10.39
N MET A 207 6.74 -5.06 -11.28
CA MET A 207 7.89 -5.53 -12.06
C MET A 207 8.99 -4.48 -11.96
N TYR A 208 10.18 -4.91 -11.64
CA TYR A 208 11.38 -4.10 -11.53
C TYR A 208 12.49 -4.76 -12.34
N ALA A 209 13.12 -3.99 -13.19
CA ALA A 209 14.23 -4.45 -14.01
C ALA A 209 15.34 -3.39 -14.02
N ASP A 210 16.50 -3.75 -13.52
CA ASP A 210 17.68 -2.90 -13.51
C ASP A 210 18.80 -3.56 -14.29
N MET A 211 19.46 -2.79 -15.14
CA MET A 211 20.68 -3.17 -15.80
C MET A 211 21.75 -2.12 -15.56
N LYS A 212 22.94 -2.56 -15.17
CA LYS A 212 24.11 -1.72 -15.03
C LYS A 212 25.25 -2.31 -15.85
N LEU A 213 25.87 -1.47 -16.68
CA LEU A 213 27.10 -1.80 -17.39
C LEU A 213 28.23 -0.94 -16.84
N ASN A 214 29.35 -1.55 -16.58
CA ASN A 214 30.58 -0.85 -16.21
C ASN A 214 31.72 -1.29 -17.15
N GLN A 215 32.49 -0.31 -17.66
CA GLN A 215 33.59 -0.50 -18.54
C GLN A 215 34.84 0.16 -17.93
N ASP A 216 35.86 -0.64 -17.64
CA ASP A 216 37.18 -0.13 -17.27
C ASP A 216 37.91 0.35 -18.55
N LEU A 217 38.33 1.59 -18.54
CA LEU A 217 39.09 2.26 -19.61
C LEU A 217 40.54 2.54 -19.21
N SER A 218 41.05 1.84 -18.20
CA SER A 218 42.43 2.02 -17.69
C SER A 218 43.51 1.79 -18.74
N ALA A 219 43.19 1.05 -19.81
CA ALA A 219 44.07 0.88 -20.97
C ALA A 219 44.25 2.17 -21.78
N LEU A 220 43.28 3.07 -21.77
CA LEU A 220 43.32 4.37 -22.43
C LEU A 220 43.85 5.45 -21.49
N VAL A 221 43.21 5.54 -20.30
CA VAL A 221 43.57 6.49 -19.24
C VAL A 221 43.56 5.73 -17.92
N LYS A 222 44.73 5.57 -17.30
CA LYS A 222 44.85 4.81 -16.06
C LYS A 222 43.94 5.35 -14.97
N GLY A 223 43.06 4.49 -14.45
CA GLY A 223 42.07 4.82 -13.40
C GLY A 223 40.77 5.39 -13.91
N LEU A 224 40.54 5.42 -15.24
CA LEU A 224 39.23 5.83 -15.81
C LEU A 224 38.32 4.63 -15.96
N SER A 225 37.07 4.77 -15.53
CA SER A 225 35.99 3.85 -15.84
C SER A 225 34.70 4.64 -16.23
N VAL A 226 33.91 4.05 -17.09
CA VAL A 226 32.60 4.60 -17.48
C VAL A 226 31.54 3.54 -17.32
N GLY A 227 30.30 3.96 -17.14
CA GLY A 227 29.20 3.06 -17.08
C GLY A 227 27.88 3.74 -17.29
N PHE A 228 26.85 2.92 -17.46
CA PHE A 228 25.47 3.37 -17.47
C PHE A 228 24.60 2.38 -16.72
N GLN A 229 23.48 2.87 -16.25
CA GLN A 229 22.42 2.08 -15.66
C GLN A 229 21.08 2.48 -16.24
N VAL A 230 20.17 1.51 -16.37
CA VAL A 230 18.80 1.72 -16.75
C VAL A 230 17.90 0.92 -15.81
N GLY A 231 16.85 1.56 -15.31
CA GLY A 231 15.84 0.96 -14.46
C GLY A 231 14.45 1.17 -15.05
N LEU A 232 13.66 0.13 -15.02
CA LEU A 232 12.27 0.10 -15.47
C LEU A 232 11.42 -0.52 -14.37
N ASP A 233 10.54 0.28 -13.78
CA ASP A 233 9.60 -0.21 -12.78
C ASP A 233 8.16 -0.01 -13.29
N ASN A 234 7.36 -1.04 -13.11
CA ASN A 234 5.93 -1.01 -13.38
C ASN A 234 5.18 -1.54 -12.17
N SER A 235 4.26 -0.76 -11.65
CA SER A 235 3.33 -1.16 -10.60
C SER A 235 1.91 -0.89 -11.04
N ALA A 236 1.07 -1.92 -11.03
CA ALA A 236 -0.34 -1.77 -11.38
C ALA A 236 -1.22 -2.61 -10.46
N SER A 237 -2.35 -2.05 -10.04
CA SER A 237 -3.39 -2.76 -9.30
C SER A 237 -4.73 -2.70 -10.03
N TYR A 238 -5.43 -3.81 -10.03
CA TYR A 238 -6.73 -4.00 -10.67
C TYR A 238 -7.72 -4.49 -9.64
N TRP A 239 -8.97 -4.06 -9.76
CA TRP A 239 -10.07 -4.51 -8.93
C TRP A 239 -11.18 -5.07 -9.80
N ASP A 240 -11.63 -6.27 -9.47
CA ASP A 240 -12.90 -6.85 -9.90
C ASP A 240 -13.85 -6.77 -8.70
N ASN A 241 -14.86 -5.91 -8.79
CA ASN A 241 -15.88 -5.78 -7.76
C ASN A 241 -17.17 -6.41 -8.28
N ASN A 242 -17.57 -7.50 -7.67
CA ASN A 242 -18.76 -8.26 -8.02
C ASN A 242 -19.66 -8.25 -6.79
N THR A 243 -20.52 -7.24 -6.72
CA THR A 243 -21.30 -6.94 -5.51
C THR A 243 -22.80 -7.07 -5.75
N MET A 244 -23.51 -7.45 -4.70
CA MET A 244 -24.96 -7.51 -4.69
C MET A 244 -25.51 -7.02 -3.34
N ASN A 245 -26.81 -6.73 -3.31
CA ASN A 245 -27.50 -6.48 -2.07
C ASN A 245 -28.23 -7.75 -1.63
N PHE A 246 -27.96 -8.24 -0.43
CA PHE A 246 -28.73 -9.33 0.14
C PHE A 246 -30.15 -8.88 0.51
N GLY A 247 -31.14 -9.77 0.34
CA GLY A 247 -32.49 -9.57 0.85
C GLY A 247 -32.54 -9.85 2.36
N TYR A 248 -33.40 -9.15 3.09
CA TYR A 248 -33.62 -9.42 4.52
C TYR A 248 -35.01 -9.13 4.92
N GLU A 249 -35.43 -9.80 6.02
CA GLU A 249 -36.75 -9.69 6.60
C GLU A 249 -36.70 -9.48 8.11
N GLN A 250 -37.78 -8.93 8.64
CA GLN A 250 -38.04 -8.78 10.06
C GLN A 250 -39.16 -9.70 10.49
N ALA A 251 -38.91 -10.52 11.51
CA ALA A 251 -39.92 -11.32 12.17
C ALA A 251 -40.57 -10.52 13.30
N THR A 252 -41.89 -10.65 13.46
CA THR A 252 -42.66 -10.08 14.57
C THR A 252 -43.64 -11.10 15.08
N MET A 253 -43.94 -11.10 16.38
CA MET A 253 -44.86 -12.03 17.03
C MET A 253 -46.11 -11.33 17.50
N ASN A 254 -47.25 -11.91 17.18
CA ASN A 254 -48.51 -11.52 17.79
C ASN A 254 -48.73 -12.32 19.09
N TRP A 255 -48.69 -11.66 20.23
CA TRP A 255 -48.83 -12.30 21.54
C TRP A 255 -50.24 -12.82 21.85
N GLU A 256 -51.26 -12.37 21.12
CA GLU A 256 -52.66 -12.84 21.32
C GLU A 256 -52.86 -14.16 20.57
N THR A 257 -52.33 -14.29 19.36
CA THR A 257 -52.49 -15.48 18.53
C THR A 257 -51.35 -16.47 18.64
N GLY A 258 -50.19 -16.02 19.13
CA GLY A 258 -48.94 -16.79 19.11
C GLY A 258 -48.31 -16.91 17.74
N GLU A 259 -48.83 -16.22 16.72
CA GLU A 259 -48.35 -16.33 15.35
C GLU A 259 -47.16 -15.40 15.08
N THR A 260 -46.14 -15.91 14.37
CA THR A 260 -45.02 -15.14 13.89
C THR A 260 -45.26 -14.72 12.45
N THR A 261 -45.15 -13.43 12.19
CA THR A 261 -45.25 -12.84 10.85
C THR A 261 -43.89 -12.30 10.37
N TYR A 262 -43.67 -12.38 9.06
CA TYR A 262 -42.40 -11.97 8.44
C TYR A 262 -42.69 -10.87 7.44
N ASN A 263 -41.97 -9.76 7.60
CA ASN A 263 -42.05 -8.62 6.71
C ASN A 263 -40.72 -8.46 5.94
N THR A 264 -40.77 -8.64 4.63
CA THR A 264 -39.59 -8.43 3.76
C THR A 264 -39.30 -6.92 3.69
N LEU A 265 -38.17 -6.51 4.22
CA LEU A 265 -37.69 -5.12 4.20
C LEU A 265 -36.87 -4.77 3.01
N ARG A 266 -36.16 -5.75 2.44
CA ARG A 266 -35.40 -5.61 1.19
C ARG A 266 -35.37 -6.93 0.42
N ASN A 267 -35.66 -6.87 -0.87
CA ASN A 267 -35.47 -8.01 -1.77
C ASN A 267 -34.01 -8.21 -2.11
N GLU A 268 -33.65 -9.45 -2.42
CA GLU A 268 -32.31 -9.78 -2.91
C GLU A 268 -32.10 -9.14 -4.28
N GLY A 269 -30.92 -8.53 -4.45
CA GLY A 269 -30.50 -7.92 -5.70
C GLY A 269 -29.75 -8.92 -6.59
N THR A 270 -29.47 -8.50 -7.81
CA THR A 270 -28.61 -9.26 -8.74
C THR A 270 -27.15 -8.88 -8.58
N LEU A 271 -26.24 -9.83 -8.86
CA LEU A 271 -24.81 -9.58 -8.82
C LEU A 271 -24.42 -8.59 -9.93
N SER A 272 -23.78 -7.49 -9.54
CA SER A 272 -23.26 -6.44 -10.42
C SER A 272 -21.76 -6.62 -10.58
N PHE A 273 -21.27 -6.53 -11.82
CA PHE A 273 -19.87 -6.70 -12.17
C PHE A 273 -19.25 -5.36 -12.54
N SER A 274 -18.18 -4.97 -11.87
CA SER A 274 -17.42 -3.78 -12.24
C SER A 274 -15.92 -4.04 -12.14
N LYS A 275 -15.17 -3.49 -13.11
CA LYS A 275 -13.70 -3.56 -13.13
C LYS A 275 -13.13 -2.17 -13.04
N SER A 276 -12.09 -2.00 -12.26
CA SER A 276 -11.39 -0.73 -12.15
C SER A 276 -9.88 -0.92 -12.06
N VAL A 277 -9.14 0.04 -12.58
CA VAL A 277 -7.71 0.17 -12.32
C VAL A 277 -7.55 0.98 -11.03
N GLY A 278 -7.02 0.36 -9.98
CA GLY A 278 -6.77 1.02 -8.71
C GLY A 278 -5.61 2.01 -8.81
N SER A 279 -4.44 1.51 -9.16
CA SER A 279 -3.24 2.31 -9.41
C SER A 279 -2.52 1.81 -10.66
N SER A 280 -1.78 2.69 -11.30
CA SER A 280 -0.82 2.35 -12.35
C SER A 280 0.29 3.38 -12.32
N VAL A 281 1.51 2.91 -12.06
CA VAL A 281 2.71 3.73 -12.01
C VAL A 281 3.79 3.08 -12.86
N ASN A 282 4.38 3.85 -13.75
CA ASN A 282 5.57 3.47 -14.51
C ASN A 282 6.69 4.42 -14.13
N HIS A 283 7.82 3.86 -13.77
CA HIS A 283 9.02 4.58 -13.42
C HIS A 283 10.15 4.16 -14.35
N PHE A 284 10.84 5.13 -14.92
CA PHE A 284 12.00 4.96 -15.75
C PHE A 284 13.15 5.74 -15.16
N ASN A 285 14.27 5.06 -14.92
CA ASN A 285 15.52 5.66 -14.48
C ASN A 285 16.61 5.37 -15.50
N PHE A 286 17.41 6.38 -15.83
CA PHE A 286 18.62 6.25 -16.62
C PHE A 286 19.74 7.03 -15.96
N GLY A 287 20.90 6.41 -15.81
CA GLY A 287 22.12 7.04 -15.34
C GLY A 287 23.32 6.71 -16.21
N ALA A 288 24.19 7.67 -16.41
CA ALA A 288 25.50 7.46 -17.02
C ALA A 288 26.57 8.13 -16.16
N TYR A 289 27.72 7.52 -16.04
CA TYR A 289 28.79 8.05 -15.21
C TYR A 289 30.19 7.78 -15.80
N ALA A 290 31.09 8.68 -15.47
CA ALA A 290 32.54 8.51 -15.68
C ALA A 290 33.22 8.73 -14.32
N ASN A 291 34.01 7.75 -13.89
CA ASN A 291 34.80 7.80 -12.68
C ASN A 291 36.30 7.80 -13.06
N TYR A 292 37.04 8.68 -12.42
CA TYR A 292 38.50 8.73 -12.53
C TYR A 292 39.11 8.64 -11.14
N ALA A 293 39.96 7.66 -10.91
CA ALA A 293 40.69 7.46 -9.66
C ALA A 293 42.15 7.30 -9.92
N LYS A 294 42.99 8.13 -9.28
CA LYS A 294 44.41 8.08 -9.45
C LYS A 294 45.15 8.49 -8.18
N ASP A 295 46.12 7.68 -7.85
CA ASP A 295 47.10 7.96 -6.80
C ASP A 295 48.48 8.22 -7.44
N TRP A 296 49.16 9.30 -7.00
CA TRP A 296 50.53 9.61 -7.41
C TRP A 296 51.29 10.31 -6.27
N ASN A 297 52.42 9.79 -5.91
CA ASN A 297 53.25 10.24 -4.78
C ASN A 297 52.38 10.39 -3.50
N LYS A 298 52.14 11.61 -3.06
CA LYS A 298 51.34 11.97 -1.87
C LYS A 298 49.93 12.41 -2.21
N HIS A 299 49.52 12.31 -3.46
CA HIS A 299 48.24 12.81 -3.96
C HIS A 299 47.30 11.65 -4.25
N SER A 300 46.05 11.75 -3.87
CA SER A 300 44.94 10.87 -4.26
C SER A 300 43.81 11.72 -4.80
N LEU A 301 43.31 11.41 -5.98
CA LEU A 301 42.16 12.09 -6.61
C LEU A 301 41.15 11.05 -7.05
N VAL A 302 39.89 11.24 -6.61
CA VAL A 302 38.73 10.57 -7.15
C VAL A 302 37.77 11.62 -7.70
N ALA A 303 37.43 11.54 -8.96
CA ALA A 303 36.51 12.44 -9.63
C ALA A 303 35.40 11.65 -10.31
N THR A 304 34.19 12.13 -10.23
CA THR A 304 33.00 11.53 -10.86
C THR A 304 32.23 12.60 -11.62
N LEU A 305 31.88 12.30 -12.87
CA LEU A 305 30.89 13.01 -13.64
C LEU A 305 29.70 12.06 -13.84
N GLN A 306 28.51 12.48 -13.45
CA GLN A 306 27.31 11.66 -13.49
C GLN A 306 26.15 12.43 -14.12
N TYR A 307 25.40 11.76 -14.96
CA TYR A 307 24.08 12.17 -15.44
C TYR A 307 23.05 11.19 -14.94
N ASN A 308 21.95 11.71 -14.37
CA ASN A 308 20.77 10.91 -13.99
C ASN A 308 19.52 11.51 -14.60
N MET A 309 18.61 10.66 -15.00
CA MET A 309 17.24 11.01 -15.39
C MET A 309 16.28 10.05 -14.71
N ASP A 310 15.26 10.60 -14.10
CA ASP A 310 14.18 9.89 -13.44
C ASP A 310 12.86 10.37 -14.02
N LYS A 311 11.97 9.46 -14.41
CA LYS A 311 10.66 9.79 -14.98
C LYS A 311 9.59 8.88 -14.42
N THR A 312 8.58 9.46 -13.79
CA THR A 312 7.43 8.76 -13.25
C THR A 312 6.15 9.18 -13.95
N ASN A 313 5.36 8.21 -14.40
CA ASN A 313 3.99 8.37 -14.90
C ASN A 313 3.05 7.65 -13.96
N ALA A 314 2.02 8.31 -13.47
CA ALA A 314 1.01 7.71 -12.61
C ALA A 314 -0.40 7.92 -13.19
N LYS A 315 -1.31 6.98 -12.89
CA LYS A 315 -2.72 7.09 -13.25
C LYS A 315 -3.31 8.40 -12.70
N GLY A 316 -4.05 9.11 -13.55
CA GLY A 316 -4.72 10.36 -13.18
C GLY A 316 -3.83 11.59 -13.24
N GLN A 317 -2.59 11.47 -13.67
CA GLN A 317 -1.69 12.60 -13.95
C GLN A 317 -1.63 12.88 -15.45
N ASN A 318 -1.81 14.15 -15.83
CA ASN A 318 -1.69 14.58 -17.22
C ASN A 318 -0.22 14.70 -17.64
N ASN A 319 0.65 15.05 -16.71
CA ASN A 319 2.08 15.26 -16.94
C ASN A 319 2.93 14.26 -16.14
N SER A 320 4.01 13.80 -16.77
CA SER A 320 5.02 12.99 -16.08
C SER A 320 5.80 13.87 -15.09
N LYS A 321 6.12 13.33 -13.93
CA LYS A 321 7.20 13.86 -13.10
C LYS A 321 8.52 13.40 -13.67
N ALA A 322 9.38 14.32 -14.08
CA ALA A 322 10.73 14.00 -14.55
C ALA A 322 11.74 14.91 -13.84
N PHE A 323 12.84 14.28 -13.42
CA PHE A 323 13.98 14.95 -12.82
C PHE A 323 15.23 14.60 -13.65
N MET A 324 16.12 15.54 -13.81
CA MET A 324 17.41 15.35 -14.46
C MET A 324 18.49 16.02 -13.62
N ASP A 325 19.62 15.31 -13.47
CA ASP A 325 20.76 15.81 -12.72
C ASP A 325 22.04 15.58 -13.49
N VAL A 326 22.88 16.60 -13.55
CA VAL A 326 24.28 16.49 -13.96
C VAL A 326 25.13 16.85 -12.77
N VAL A 327 25.93 15.91 -12.28
CA VAL A 327 26.74 16.08 -11.08
C VAL A 327 28.20 15.86 -11.42
N ALA A 328 29.04 16.86 -11.14
CA ALA A 328 30.48 16.73 -11.12
C ALA A 328 30.97 16.81 -9.68
N GLN A 329 31.73 15.82 -9.24
CA GLN A 329 32.30 15.81 -7.90
C GLN A 329 33.79 15.39 -7.95
N ALA A 330 34.57 15.92 -7.04
CA ALA A 330 35.96 15.58 -6.87
C ALA A 330 36.30 15.48 -5.36
N HIS A 331 37.01 14.42 -5.02
CA HIS A 331 37.59 14.18 -3.73
C HIS A 331 39.12 14.11 -3.89
N TYR A 332 39.82 15.04 -3.26
CA TYR A 332 41.26 15.12 -3.35
C TYR A 332 41.87 15.02 -1.96
N VAL A 333 42.89 14.17 -1.84
CA VAL A 333 43.65 13.98 -0.60
C VAL A 333 45.13 14.22 -0.87
N TYR A 334 45.74 15.07 -0.01
CA TYR A 334 47.18 15.28 -0.02
C TYR A 334 47.82 14.75 1.25
N ASP A 335 48.82 13.87 1.09
CA ASP A 335 49.68 13.29 2.12
C ASP A 335 48.89 12.66 3.29
N HIS A 336 47.69 12.11 3.01
CA HIS A 336 46.76 11.56 4.00
C HIS A 336 46.29 12.57 5.07
N ARG A 337 46.62 13.84 4.95
CA ARG A 337 46.40 14.90 5.95
C ARG A 337 45.35 15.93 5.52
N TYR A 338 45.44 16.37 4.31
CA TYR A 338 44.56 17.45 3.79
C TYR A 338 43.58 16.87 2.79
N VAL A 339 42.31 17.13 3.00
CA VAL A 339 41.22 16.65 2.16
C VAL A 339 40.48 17.83 1.62
N LEU A 340 40.18 17.82 0.31
CA LEU A 340 39.33 18.80 -0.37
C LEU A 340 38.23 18.04 -1.11
N ASP A 341 37.02 18.38 -0.85
CA ASP A 341 35.82 17.91 -1.53
C ASP A 341 35.19 19.08 -2.31
N ALA A 342 34.80 18.85 -3.54
CA ALA A 342 34.08 19.81 -4.34
C ALA A 342 32.97 19.10 -5.12
N SER A 343 31.79 19.68 -5.19
CA SER A 343 30.75 19.20 -6.08
C SER A 343 29.96 20.35 -6.70
N LEU A 344 29.53 20.13 -7.94
CA LEU A 344 28.66 21.01 -8.68
C LEU A 344 27.53 20.17 -9.25
N SER A 345 26.30 20.46 -8.87
CA SER A 345 25.11 19.81 -9.39
C SER A 345 24.27 20.81 -10.16
N GLY A 346 23.90 20.44 -11.37
CA GLY A 346 22.85 21.11 -12.15
C GLY A 346 21.64 20.16 -12.19
N SER A 347 20.52 20.59 -11.57
CA SER A 347 19.31 19.77 -11.45
C SER A 347 18.12 20.44 -12.09
N ALA A 348 17.30 19.66 -12.80
CA ALA A 348 16.08 20.12 -13.42
C ALA A 348 14.88 19.29 -12.99
N ALA A 349 13.74 19.96 -12.79
CA ALA A 349 12.47 19.32 -12.43
C ALA A 349 11.36 19.74 -13.41
N SER A 350 10.66 18.76 -13.99
CA SER A 350 9.56 19.02 -14.94
C SER A 350 8.32 19.63 -14.29
N ILE A 351 8.22 19.57 -12.96
CA ILE A 351 7.11 20.14 -12.18
C ILE A 351 7.15 21.67 -12.09
N LEU A 352 8.29 22.26 -12.45
CA LEU A 352 8.48 23.71 -12.50
C LEU A 352 8.11 24.28 -13.87
N GLU A 353 7.78 25.58 -13.93
CA GLU A 353 7.45 26.27 -15.15
C GLU A 353 8.55 26.13 -16.21
N PRO A 354 8.20 25.94 -17.50
CA PRO A 354 9.17 25.99 -18.59
C PRO A 354 9.99 27.30 -18.57
N GLY A 355 11.32 27.18 -18.55
CA GLY A 355 12.21 28.33 -18.38
C GLY A 355 12.83 28.45 -16.99
N HIS A 356 12.18 27.93 -15.95
CA HIS A 356 12.64 27.99 -14.54
C HIS A 356 12.96 26.60 -13.96
N ARG A 357 13.16 25.59 -14.81
CA ARG A 357 13.33 24.19 -14.41
C ARG A 357 14.70 23.82 -13.85
N TRP A 358 15.73 24.64 -14.12
CA TRP A 358 17.10 24.32 -13.75
C TRP A 358 17.56 25.12 -12.54
N GLY A 359 18.17 24.42 -11.58
CA GLY A 359 18.90 24.96 -10.46
C GLY A 359 20.36 24.51 -10.45
N ILE A 360 21.25 25.33 -9.93
CA ILE A 360 22.70 25.03 -9.79
C ILE A 360 23.05 25.00 -8.31
N PHE A 361 23.67 23.92 -7.85
CA PHE A 361 23.91 23.64 -6.45
C PHE A 361 25.39 23.30 -6.23
N PRO A 362 26.25 24.31 -5.98
CA PRO A 362 27.64 24.10 -5.65
C PRO A 362 27.84 23.70 -4.19
N SER A 363 28.83 22.87 -3.92
CA SER A 363 29.31 22.62 -2.57
C SER A 363 30.82 22.43 -2.53
N VAL A 364 31.43 22.82 -1.41
CA VAL A 364 32.85 22.67 -1.14
C VAL A 364 33.06 22.27 0.32
N GLY A 365 33.97 21.36 0.57
CA GLY A 365 34.38 20.93 1.90
C GLY A 365 35.87 20.77 2.01
N ALA A 366 36.45 21.08 3.14
CA ALA A 366 37.84 20.84 3.44
C ALA A 366 38.00 20.14 4.78
N ALA A 367 38.98 19.27 4.89
CA ALA A 367 39.30 18.63 6.18
C ALA A 367 40.82 18.53 6.37
N TRP A 368 41.23 18.66 7.63
CA TRP A 368 42.59 18.47 8.09
C TRP A 368 42.65 17.35 9.12
N ILE A 369 43.40 16.30 8.78
CA ILE A 369 43.61 15.16 9.68
C ILE A 369 44.86 15.48 10.53
N MET A 370 44.65 16.17 11.63
CA MET A 370 45.68 16.69 12.49
C MET A 370 46.50 15.57 13.17
N SER A 371 45.86 14.42 13.44
CA SER A 371 46.52 13.24 14.01
C SER A 371 47.64 12.67 13.14
N GLU A 372 47.66 12.97 11.83
CA GLU A 372 48.71 12.54 10.89
C GLU A 372 49.90 13.53 10.82
N GLU A 373 49.80 14.70 11.49
CA GLU A 373 50.92 15.61 11.61
C GLU A 373 51.98 15.04 12.54
N ALA A 374 53.26 15.15 12.13
CA ALA A 374 54.39 14.57 12.86
C ALA A 374 54.47 15.04 14.34
N ALA A 375 54.01 16.24 14.63
CA ALA A 375 54.01 16.82 15.95
C ALA A 375 52.87 16.28 16.88
N LEU A 376 51.81 15.72 16.30
CA LEU A 376 50.65 15.25 17.03
C LEU A 376 50.48 13.72 16.98
N LYS A 377 51.28 13.04 16.18
CA LYS A 377 51.29 11.59 16.03
C LYS A 377 51.66 10.90 17.34
N SER A 378 50.76 10.14 17.90
CA SER A 378 50.98 9.46 19.20
C SER A 378 50.05 8.25 19.31
N ASP A 379 50.48 7.24 20.11
CA ASP A 379 49.73 5.99 20.27
C ASP A 379 48.35 6.14 20.94
N TRP A 380 48.17 7.24 21.68
CA TRP A 380 46.91 7.53 22.36
C TRP A 380 45.92 8.31 21.49
N LEU A 381 46.37 8.95 20.40
CA LEU A 381 45.54 9.79 19.50
C LEU A 381 45.36 9.11 18.16
N ASN A 382 44.33 8.28 18.04
CA ASN A 382 44.03 7.53 16.82
C ASN A 382 43.51 8.42 15.68
N LEU A 383 42.65 9.41 15.97
CA LEU A 383 42.12 10.31 14.98
C LEU A 383 41.74 11.66 15.58
N LEU A 384 42.34 12.71 15.03
CA LEU A 384 41.89 14.08 15.23
C LEU A 384 41.72 14.74 13.88
N LYS A 385 40.43 15.00 13.50
CA LYS A 385 40.08 15.57 12.18
C LYS A 385 39.25 16.83 12.38
N LEU A 386 39.71 17.92 11.82
CA LEU A 386 38.94 19.16 11.68
C LEU A 386 38.33 19.21 10.28
N ARG A 387 37.06 19.57 10.15
CA ARG A 387 36.38 19.73 8.84
C ARG A 387 35.47 20.94 8.83
N ALA A 388 35.38 21.58 7.64
CA ALA A 388 34.41 22.61 7.37
C ALA A 388 33.84 22.41 5.96
N SER A 389 32.58 22.69 5.77
CA SER A 389 31.91 22.60 4.46
C SER A 389 30.83 23.66 4.31
N TYR A 390 30.65 24.10 3.08
CA TYR A 390 29.58 24.98 2.67
C TYR A 390 28.96 24.47 1.38
N GLY A 391 27.64 24.57 1.24
CA GLY A 391 26.94 24.17 0.04
C GLY A 391 25.57 24.80 -0.07
N ILE A 392 25.07 24.89 -1.28
CA ILE A 392 23.72 25.29 -1.63
C ILE A 392 22.98 24.02 -2.03
N SER A 393 21.77 23.83 -1.51
CA SER A 393 20.90 22.74 -1.88
C SER A 393 19.52 23.25 -2.27
N GLY A 394 18.86 22.57 -3.19
CA GLY A 394 17.48 22.84 -3.59
C GLY A 394 16.57 21.65 -3.33
N ARG A 395 15.28 21.93 -3.29
CA ARG A 395 14.25 20.90 -3.17
C ARG A 395 13.13 21.20 -4.17
N ALA A 396 12.74 20.19 -4.95
CA ALA A 396 11.65 20.27 -5.92
C ALA A 396 10.63 19.12 -5.71
N ASP A 397 10.35 18.79 -4.44
CA ASP A 397 9.36 17.76 -4.07
C ASP A 397 8.00 18.41 -3.78
N TYR A 398 7.42 18.99 -4.82
CA TYR A 398 6.11 19.63 -4.79
C TYR A 398 5.09 18.86 -5.65
N GLY A 399 3.82 19.29 -5.63
CA GLY A 399 2.81 18.79 -6.53
C GLY A 399 3.13 19.05 -8.01
N THR A 400 2.56 18.29 -8.92
CA THR A 400 2.64 18.55 -10.36
C THR A 400 1.73 19.72 -10.74
N ASP A 401 2.11 20.43 -11.79
CA ASP A 401 1.29 21.46 -12.44
C ASP A 401 0.91 22.66 -11.55
N LEU A 402 1.71 22.94 -10.48
CA LEU A 402 1.45 24.05 -9.57
C LEU A 402 1.55 25.43 -10.25
N TYR A 403 2.22 25.54 -11.39
CA TYR A 403 2.32 26.74 -12.21
C TYR A 403 1.11 26.97 -13.11
N LEU A 404 0.14 26.02 -13.15
CA LEU A 404 -1.07 26.12 -13.96
C LEU A 404 -2.28 26.53 -13.12
N ASP A 405 -3.13 27.38 -13.70
CA ASP A 405 -4.47 27.63 -13.18
C ASP A 405 -5.33 26.37 -13.38
N VAL A 406 -5.94 25.88 -12.32
CA VAL A 406 -6.87 24.76 -12.37
C VAL A 406 -8.29 25.23 -12.11
N TYR A 407 -9.19 24.88 -13.02
CA TYR A 407 -10.61 25.17 -12.91
C TYR A 407 -11.36 23.91 -12.47
N GLY A 408 -12.28 24.08 -11.54
CA GLY A 408 -13.16 23.02 -11.06
C GLY A 408 -14.61 23.45 -11.07
N THR A 409 -15.50 22.57 -10.63
CA THR A 409 -16.93 22.85 -10.53
C THR A 409 -17.19 23.97 -9.53
N GLY A 410 -17.87 25.03 -9.98
CA GLY A 410 -18.30 26.16 -9.17
C GLY A 410 -19.73 26.00 -8.68
N GLY A 411 -20.33 27.11 -8.24
CA GLY A 411 -21.74 27.16 -7.87
C GLY A 411 -22.67 26.77 -9.03
N SER A 412 -23.80 26.20 -8.72
CA SER A 412 -24.81 25.84 -9.72
C SER A 412 -25.80 26.97 -9.93
N TYR A 413 -26.22 27.18 -11.16
CA TYR A 413 -27.24 28.13 -11.56
C TYR A 413 -28.47 27.37 -12.06
N TYR A 414 -29.64 27.92 -11.79
CA TYR A 414 -30.93 27.38 -12.20
C TYR A 414 -31.55 28.30 -13.24
N PHE A 415 -31.97 27.74 -14.38
CA PHE A 415 -32.56 28.48 -15.48
C PHE A 415 -33.95 27.92 -15.84
N GLY A 416 -34.88 28.83 -16.19
CA GLY A 416 -36.18 28.50 -16.74
C GLY A 416 -37.29 28.18 -15.75
N LYS A 417 -38.48 27.90 -16.28
CA LYS A 417 -39.69 27.55 -15.48
C LYS A 417 -39.58 26.20 -14.79
N ASN A 418 -38.85 25.26 -15.38
CA ASN A 418 -38.44 23.98 -14.76
C ASN A 418 -36.92 24.05 -14.57
N PRO A 419 -36.46 24.51 -13.41
CA PRO A 419 -35.07 24.84 -13.22
C PRO A 419 -34.18 23.60 -13.37
N ALA A 420 -33.42 23.55 -14.46
CA ALA A 420 -32.31 22.62 -14.59
C ALA A 420 -31.06 23.27 -13.98
N SER A 421 -30.39 22.53 -13.12
CA SER A 421 -29.12 22.98 -12.53
C SER A 421 -28.01 22.87 -13.54
N ILE A 422 -27.33 23.98 -13.81
CA ILE A 422 -26.10 24.02 -14.61
C ILE A 422 -24.96 24.41 -13.70
N SER A 423 -23.96 23.55 -13.61
CA SER A 423 -22.77 23.80 -12.80
C SER A 423 -21.89 24.85 -13.45
N GLY A 424 -21.55 25.88 -12.70
CA GLY A 424 -20.55 26.88 -13.09
C GLY A 424 -19.13 26.36 -12.94
N MET A 425 -18.17 27.16 -13.36
CA MET A 425 -16.74 26.90 -13.15
C MET A 425 -16.16 27.93 -12.17
N LYS A 426 -15.21 27.51 -11.38
CA LYS A 426 -14.39 28.39 -10.52
C LYS A 426 -12.93 27.96 -10.58
N ILE A 427 -12.03 28.91 -10.33
CA ILE A 427 -10.62 28.58 -10.12
C ILE A 427 -10.50 27.85 -8.79
N THR A 428 -9.92 26.66 -8.81
CA THR A 428 -9.65 25.82 -7.63
C THR A 428 -8.19 25.91 -7.20
N GLN A 429 -7.30 26.30 -8.12
CA GLN A 429 -5.89 26.55 -7.88
C GLN A 429 -5.43 27.70 -8.80
N LEU A 430 -4.77 28.69 -8.24
CA LEU A 430 -4.02 29.70 -9.00
C LEU A 430 -2.61 29.16 -9.26
N GLY A 431 -2.15 29.32 -10.49
CA GLY A 431 -0.79 28.97 -10.89
C GLY A 431 0.25 29.82 -10.15
N ILE A 432 1.30 29.17 -9.68
CA ILE A 432 2.45 29.82 -9.04
C ILE A 432 3.59 29.81 -10.05
N THR A 433 3.89 30.98 -10.65
CA THR A 433 4.90 31.12 -11.70
C THR A 433 6.29 31.45 -11.15
N ASP A 434 6.40 31.91 -9.92
CA ASP A 434 7.66 32.34 -9.30
C ASP A 434 8.38 31.26 -8.50
N MET A 435 8.09 29.98 -8.76
CA MET A 435 8.80 28.88 -8.14
C MET A 435 10.17 28.70 -8.79
N THR A 436 11.23 29.00 -8.03
CA THR A 436 12.63 28.80 -8.42
C THR A 436 13.37 27.84 -7.47
#